data_92887ac13e272c70c612c3aeaf0a8144
#
_entry.id   92887ac13e272c70c612c3aeaf0a8144
#
_cell.length_a   1.000
_cell.length_b   1.000
_cell.length_c   1.000
_cell.angle_alpha   90.00
_cell.angle_beta   90.00
_cell.angle_gamma   90.00
#
_symmetry.space_group_name_H-M   'P 1'
#
loop_
_entity.id
_entity.type
_entity.pdbx_description
1 polymer ?
#
loop_
_entity_poly.entity_id
_entity_poly.type
_entity_poly.pdbx_seq_one_letter_code
_entity_poly.pdbx_strand_id
1 'polypeptide(L)'
;MKSFRQFKTQINELFDKPARWQMTRDSRGAVDYQSNVNGKDLVVVFDIIASGTWEVIFTVDSELAVTGEGDGDEMKVFSTVLDIMSDFIKNKDPEQLYFTAEKSPVYGSSRIRLYNRLVKRFASSRGYMLKDKDDAGWKVSYTLVKI
;
A
#
# COMPACT_ATOMS: atom_id res chain seq x y z
N MET A 1 5.22 -32.64 -10.29
CA MET A 1 4.69 -31.88 -9.16
C MET A 1 5.66 -30.77 -8.75
N LYS A 2 5.18 -29.57 -8.58
CA LYS A 2 6.05 -28.45 -8.17
C LYS A 2 6.46 -28.61 -6.72
N SER A 3 7.73 -28.34 -6.41
CA SER A 3 8.19 -28.29 -5.03
C SER A 3 7.55 -27.11 -4.30
N PHE A 4 7.51 -27.15 -2.98
CA PHE A 4 7.02 -26.05 -2.16
C PHE A 4 7.73 -24.74 -2.49
N ARG A 5 9.04 -24.81 -2.78
CA ARG A 5 9.85 -23.65 -3.14
C ARG A 5 9.40 -23.00 -4.45
N GLN A 6 9.10 -23.82 -5.47
CA GLN A 6 8.60 -23.34 -6.75
C GLN A 6 7.21 -22.73 -6.62
N PHE A 7 6.36 -23.31 -5.81
CA PHE A 7 5.04 -22.80 -5.53
C PHE A 7 5.11 -21.41 -4.85
N LYS A 8 5.99 -21.25 -3.86
CA LYS A 8 6.21 -19.98 -3.17
C LYS A 8 6.72 -18.91 -4.13
N THR A 9 7.62 -19.24 -5.02
CA THR A 9 8.15 -18.33 -6.04
C THR A 9 7.04 -17.84 -6.97
N GLN A 10 6.16 -18.72 -7.40
CA GLN A 10 5.02 -18.35 -8.25
C GLN A 10 4.06 -17.40 -7.55
N ILE A 11 3.77 -17.61 -6.28
CA ILE A 11 2.91 -16.72 -5.50
C ILE A 11 3.54 -15.32 -5.41
N ASN A 12 4.85 -15.25 -5.18
CA ASN A 12 5.57 -13.98 -5.11
C ASN A 12 5.54 -13.25 -6.46
N GLU A 13 5.63 -13.96 -7.56
CA GLU A 13 5.55 -13.38 -8.91
C GLU A 13 4.18 -12.77 -9.18
N LEU A 14 3.11 -13.40 -8.69
CA LEU A 14 1.75 -12.87 -8.85
C LEU A 14 1.54 -11.51 -8.19
N PHE A 15 2.28 -11.23 -7.11
CA PHE A 15 2.14 -10.00 -6.34
C PHE A 15 3.34 -9.06 -6.51
N ASP A 16 4.21 -9.34 -7.45
CA ASP A 16 5.45 -8.63 -7.68
C ASP A 16 6.30 -8.41 -6.42
N LYS A 17 7.59 -8.34 -6.61
CA LYS A 17 8.49 -7.97 -5.53
C LYS A 17 8.46 -6.46 -5.36
N PRO A 18 8.45 -5.95 -4.11
CA PRO A 18 8.53 -4.53 -3.89
C PRO A 18 9.84 -3.95 -4.44
N ALA A 19 9.79 -2.72 -4.93
CA ALA A 19 10.98 -1.98 -5.31
C ALA A 19 11.75 -1.55 -4.06
N ARG A 20 13.01 -1.21 -4.21
CA ARG A 20 13.81 -0.63 -3.12
C ARG A 20 13.28 0.75 -2.77
N TRP A 21 13.28 1.06 -1.49
CA TRP A 21 12.81 2.34 -0.98
C TRP A 21 13.75 2.85 0.10
N GLN A 22 13.64 4.13 0.40
CA GLN A 22 14.37 4.77 1.50
C GLN A 22 13.45 5.71 2.25
N MET A 23 13.69 5.85 3.55
CA MET A 23 13.01 6.84 4.38
C MET A 23 13.69 8.19 4.15
N THR A 24 12.92 9.21 3.78
CA THR A 24 13.44 10.54 3.46
C THR A 24 13.15 11.57 4.54
N ARG A 25 12.18 11.28 5.41
CA ARG A 25 11.87 12.13 6.56
C ARG A 25 11.35 11.25 7.69
N ASP A 26 11.80 11.51 8.91
CA ASP A 26 11.30 10.86 10.10
C ASP A 26 11.17 11.90 11.21
N SER A 27 9.96 12.40 11.42
CA SER A 27 9.66 13.35 12.46
C SER A 27 8.53 12.81 13.35
N ARG A 28 8.20 13.54 14.40
CA ARG A 28 7.21 13.13 15.37
C ARG A 28 5.81 12.94 14.77
N GLY A 29 5.44 13.76 13.80
CA GLY A 29 4.10 13.76 13.21
C GLY A 29 4.06 13.42 11.73
N ALA A 30 5.22 13.13 11.11
CA ALA A 30 5.28 12.84 9.68
C ALA A 30 6.48 11.97 9.34
N VAL A 31 6.26 10.96 8.51
CA VAL A 31 7.31 10.06 8.02
C VAL A 31 7.11 9.91 6.52
N ASP A 32 8.17 10.13 5.76
CA ASP A 32 8.14 10.03 4.30
C ASP A 32 9.09 8.97 3.80
N TYR A 33 8.65 8.25 2.78
CA TYR A 33 9.44 7.26 2.07
C TYR A 33 9.42 7.55 0.58
N GLN A 34 10.49 7.18 -0.09
CA GLN A 34 10.61 7.35 -1.54
C GLN A 34 11.13 6.09 -2.19
N SER A 35 10.64 5.79 -3.38
CA SER A 35 11.05 4.65 -4.18
C SER A 35 10.99 5.00 -5.67
N ASN A 36 11.80 4.31 -6.45
CA ASN A 36 11.69 4.34 -7.91
C ASN A 36 11.13 2.99 -8.36
N VAL A 37 9.95 3.01 -8.96
CA VAL A 37 9.28 1.81 -9.44
C VAL A 37 9.29 1.86 -10.96
N ASN A 38 10.26 1.19 -11.57
CA ASN A 38 10.41 1.11 -13.03
C ASN A 38 10.42 2.50 -13.70
N GLY A 39 11.18 3.44 -13.10
CA GLY A 39 11.30 4.81 -13.61
C GLY A 39 10.27 5.79 -13.09
N LYS A 40 9.30 5.34 -12.31
CA LYS A 40 8.28 6.19 -11.71
C LYS A 40 8.66 6.53 -10.27
N ASP A 41 8.49 7.79 -9.90
CA ASP A 41 8.79 8.27 -8.55
C ASP A 41 7.60 8.01 -7.64
N LEU A 42 7.76 7.09 -6.71
CA LEU A 42 6.76 6.77 -5.69
C LEU A 42 7.16 7.46 -4.39
N VAL A 43 6.24 8.24 -3.84
CA VAL A 43 6.38 8.87 -2.52
C VAL A 43 5.25 8.39 -1.63
N VAL A 44 5.57 7.91 -0.44
CA VAL A 44 4.58 7.49 0.56
C VAL A 44 4.76 8.38 1.79
N VAL A 45 3.70 9.04 2.18
CA VAL A 45 3.69 9.97 3.31
C VAL A 45 2.77 9.46 4.39
N PHE A 46 3.26 9.43 5.62
CA PHE A 46 2.47 9.10 6.80
C PHE A 46 2.36 10.36 7.65
N ASP A 47 1.14 10.84 7.85
CA ASP A 47 0.87 12.01 8.68
C ASP A 47 -0.04 11.63 9.85
N ILE A 48 0.34 12.05 11.06
CA ILE A 48 -0.50 11.83 12.23
C ILE A 48 -1.72 12.76 12.15
N ILE A 49 -2.92 12.18 12.27
CA ILE A 49 -4.17 12.94 12.22
C ILE A 49 -4.88 12.96 13.58
N ALA A 50 -4.54 12.02 14.44
CA ALA A 50 -5.02 11.95 15.82
C ALA A 50 -4.07 11.05 16.59
N SER A 51 -4.17 11.02 17.91
CA SER A 51 -3.34 10.14 18.74
C SER A 51 -3.48 8.70 18.31
N GLY A 52 -2.38 8.07 17.90
CA GLY A 52 -2.35 6.68 17.45
C GLY A 52 -2.91 6.44 16.05
N THR A 53 -3.41 7.47 15.37
CA THR A 53 -4.02 7.34 14.04
C THR A 53 -3.21 8.12 13.00
N TRP A 54 -2.83 7.42 11.94
CA TRP A 54 -2.00 7.98 10.88
C TRP A 54 -2.71 7.83 9.54
N GLU A 55 -2.63 8.88 8.73
CA GLU A 55 -3.08 8.85 7.35
C GLU A 55 -1.92 8.48 6.44
N VAL A 56 -2.18 7.59 5.49
CA VAL A 56 -1.19 7.17 4.51
C VAL A 56 -1.61 7.71 3.16
N ILE A 57 -0.75 8.49 2.53
CA ILE A 57 -0.96 9.02 1.19
C ILE A 57 0.22 8.59 0.34
N PHE A 58 -0.03 8.08 -0.85
CA PHE A 58 1.04 7.81 -1.78
C PHE A 58 0.77 8.44 -3.14
N THR A 59 1.84 8.91 -3.77
CA THR A 59 1.80 9.52 -5.09
C THR A 59 2.77 8.82 -6.02
N VAL A 60 2.41 8.76 -7.29
CA VAL A 60 3.28 8.26 -8.36
C VAL A 60 3.51 9.41 -9.32
N ASP A 61 4.79 9.80 -9.52
CA ASP A 61 5.18 10.94 -10.34
C ASP A 61 4.47 12.24 -9.92
N SER A 62 4.36 12.45 -8.59
CA SER A 62 3.72 13.62 -7.96
C SER A 62 2.21 13.70 -8.17
N GLU A 63 1.58 12.66 -8.71
CA GLU A 63 0.13 12.58 -8.81
C GLU A 63 -0.42 11.63 -7.75
N LEU A 64 -1.56 11.98 -7.16
CA LEU A 64 -2.28 11.10 -6.24
C LEU A 64 -2.50 9.76 -6.95
N ALA A 65 -1.99 8.72 -6.32
CA ALA A 65 -1.81 7.38 -6.81
C ALA A 65 -2.79 6.87 -7.86
N VAL A 66 -2.52 7.23 -9.07
CA VAL A 66 -3.01 6.48 -10.22
C VAL A 66 -2.00 5.36 -10.40
N THR A 67 -2.37 4.18 -10.00
CA THR A 67 -1.45 3.05 -9.94
C THR A 67 -1.14 2.54 -11.34
N GLY A 68 -0.16 3.13 -12.01
CA GLY A 68 0.46 2.57 -13.20
C GLY A 68 -0.47 2.12 -14.32
N GLU A 69 -1.48 2.90 -14.65
CA GLU A 69 -2.50 2.50 -15.60
C GLU A 69 -1.92 2.17 -16.97
N GLY A 70 -2.20 0.95 -17.41
CA GLY A 70 -1.86 0.50 -18.76
C GLY A 70 -0.44 0.00 -18.97
N ASP A 71 0.46 0.11 -17.99
CA ASP A 71 1.85 -0.33 -18.13
C ASP A 71 2.24 -1.54 -17.27
N GLY A 72 1.31 -2.03 -16.45
CA GLY A 72 1.55 -3.23 -15.63
C GLY A 72 2.32 -2.98 -14.34
N ASP A 73 2.61 -1.73 -14.00
CA ASP A 73 3.39 -1.41 -12.80
C ASP A 73 2.56 -1.28 -11.53
N GLU A 74 1.23 -1.28 -11.64
CA GLU A 74 0.35 -1.09 -10.49
C GLU A 74 0.55 -2.12 -9.38
N MET A 75 0.83 -3.36 -9.76
CA MET A 75 1.10 -4.41 -8.77
C MET A 75 2.38 -4.14 -7.99
N LYS A 76 3.42 -3.73 -8.69
CA LYS A 76 4.71 -3.42 -8.06
C LYS A 76 4.63 -2.16 -7.21
N VAL A 77 3.92 -1.15 -7.66
CA VAL A 77 3.66 0.06 -6.88
C VAL A 77 2.96 -0.32 -5.58
N PHE A 78 1.90 -1.09 -5.66
CA PHE A 78 1.12 -1.46 -4.48
C PHE A 78 1.91 -2.36 -3.53
N SER A 79 2.66 -3.33 -4.06
CA SER A 79 3.55 -4.18 -3.25
C SER A 79 4.60 -3.35 -2.52
N THR A 80 5.14 -2.33 -3.17
CA THR A 80 6.12 -1.41 -2.57
C THR A 80 5.46 -0.59 -1.46
N VAL A 81 4.25 -0.07 -1.68
CA VAL A 81 3.49 0.65 -0.66
C VAL A 81 3.25 -0.24 0.56
N LEU A 82 2.84 -1.48 0.37
CA LEU A 82 2.61 -2.42 1.47
C LEU A 82 3.90 -2.75 2.24
N ASP A 83 5.01 -2.87 1.54
CA ASP A 83 6.31 -3.11 2.16
C ASP A 83 6.74 -1.91 3.03
N ILE A 84 6.55 -0.70 2.51
CA ILE A 84 6.78 0.54 3.25
C ILE A 84 5.86 0.63 4.47
N MET A 85 4.59 0.31 4.32
CA MET A 85 3.63 0.29 5.43
C MET A 85 4.06 -0.70 6.51
N SER A 86 4.61 -1.85 6.12
CA SER A 86 5.15 -2.84 7.06
C SER A 86 6.28 -2.26 7.90
N ASP A 87 7.20 -1.55 7.28
CA ASP A 87 8.30 -0.88 7.98
C ASP A 87 7.78 0.19 8.94
N PHE A 88 6.85 1.00 8.49
CA PHE A 88 6.22 2.04 9.31
C PHE A 88 5.54 1.43 10.55
N ILE A 89 4.77 0.38 10.36
CA ILE A 89 4.09 -0.33 11.45
C ILE A 89 5.10 -0.85 12.48
N LYS A 90 6.17 -1.43 12.01
CA LYS A 90 7.23 -1.97 12.87
C LYS A 90 7.88 -0.87 13.72
N ASN A 91 8.09 0.32 13.16
CA ASN A 91 8.79 1.40 13.82
C ASN A 91 7.90 2.29 14.69
N LYS A 92 6.66 2.52 14.28
CA LYS A 92 5.76 3.48 14.94
C LYS A 92 4.60 2.81 15.68
N ASP A 93 4.32 1.56 15.41
CA ASP A 93 3.26 0.78 16.06
C ASP A 93 1.92 1.54 16.13
N PRO A 94 1.39 2.01 14.99
CA PRO A 94 0.16 2.80 14.99
C PRO A 94 -1.04 1.97 15.44
N GLU A 95 -2.01 2.60 16.08
CA GLU A 95 -3.26 1.95 16.47
C GLU A 95 -4.21 1.82 15.29
N GLN A 96 -4.21 2.85 14.42
CA GLN A 96 -5.03 2.87 13.21
C GLN A 96 -4.24 3.46 12.05
N LEU A 97 -4.51 2.91 10.87
CA LEU A 97 -4.01 3.44 9.61
C LEU A 97 -5.21 3.71 8.69
N TYR A 98 -5.27 4.92 8.17
CA TYR A 98 -6.27 5.33 7.19
C TYR A 98 -5.56 5.56 5.87
N PHE A 99 -6.00 4.86 4.84
CA PHE A 99 -5.32 4.99 3.56
C PHE A 99 -6.31 5.00 2.40
N THR A 100 -6.00 5.78 1.38
CA THR A 100 -6.87 6.00 0.22
C THR A 100 -6.09 5.72 -1.05
N ALA A 101 -6.74 5.04 -1.98
CA ALA A 101 -6.24 4.82 -3.33
C ALA A 101 -7.27 5.34 -4.34
N GLU A 102 -6.80 6.00 -5.39
CA GLU A 102 -7.67 6.42 -6.47
C GLU A 102 -8.12 5.21 -7.30
N LYS A 103 -9.37 5.24 -7.74
CA LYS A 103 -9.89 4.27 -8.67
C LYS A 103 -9.50 4.67 -10.09
N SER A 104 -9.09 3.70 -10.88
CA SER A 104 -8.97 3.91 -12.31
C SER A 104 -10.34 3.84 -12.96
N PRO A 105 -10.74 4.83 -13.77
CA PRO A 105 -11.99 4.73 -14.53
C PRO A 105 -12.00 3.56 -15.51
N VAL A 106 -10.84 3.13 -15.99
CA VAL A 106 -10.70 2.07 -17.00
C VAL A 106 -10.73 0.68 -16.36
N TYR A 107 -10.12 0.51 -15.18
CA TYR A 107 -9.94 -0.80 -14.55
C TYR A 107 -10.92 -1.07 -13.40
N GLY A 108 -11.58 -0.06 -12.91
CA GLY A 108 -12.73 -0.09 -12.01
C GLY A 108 -12.74 -1.20 -10.97
N SER A 109 -13.75 -2.05 -11.04
CA SER A 109 -14.03 -3.06 -10.02
C SER A 109 -12.97 -4.15 -9.91
N SER A 110 -12.24 -4.46 -10.98
CA SER A 110 -11.16 -5.46 -10.96
C SER A 110 -10.02 -5.02 -10.05
N ARG A 111 -9.64 -3.75 -10.14
CA ARG A 111 -8.59 -3.16 -9.32
C ARG A 111 -9.02 -3.08 -7.86
N ILE A 112 -10.25 -2.71 -7.60
CA ILE A 112 -10.80 -2.65 -6.24
C ILE A 112 -10.73 -4.03 -5.58
N ARG A 113 -11.12 -5.08 -6.29
CA ARG A 113 -11.05 -6.45 -5.79
C ARG A 113 -9.61 -6.86 -5.46
N LEU A 114 -8.68 -6.49 -6.32
CA LEU A 114 -7.27 -6.76 -6.09
C LEU A 114 -6.77 -6.06 -4.82
N TYR A 115 -7.05 -4.77 -4.67
CA TYR A 115 -6.63 -3.98 -3.51
C TYR A 115 -7.25 -4.53 -2.23
N ASN A 116 -8.53 -4.89 -2.25
CA ASN A 116 -9.18 -5.50 -1.11
C ASN A 116 -8.46 -6.77 -0.66
N ARG A 117 -8.09 -7.61 -1.60
CA ARG A 117 -7.38 -8.86 -1.32
C ARG A 117 -6.01 -8.61 -0.72
N LEU A 118 -5.27 -7.67 -1.29
CA LEU A 118 -3.93 -7.32 -0.81
C LEU A 118 -3.99 -6.70 0.58
N VAL A 119 -4.92 -5.78 0.80
CA VAL A 119 -5.10 -5.13 2.11
C VAL A 119 -5.49 -6.13 3.17
N LYS A 120 -6.39 -7.06 2.89
CA LYS A 120 -6.78 -8.11 3.83
C LYS A 120 -5.59 -8.99 4.22
N ARG A 121 -4.82 -9.41 3.24
CA ARG A 121 -3.61 -10.22 3.51
C ARG A 121 -2.60 -9.46 4.34
N PHE A 122 -2.34 -8.22 3.97
CA PHE A 122 -1.42 -7.36 4.68
C PHE A 122 -1.87 -7.18 6.14
N ALA A 123 -3.13 -6.81 6.36
CA ALA A 123 -3.66 -6.56 7.68
C ALA A 123 -3.51 -7.80 8.57
N SER A 124 -3.97 -8.95 8.08
CA SER A 124 -3.92 -10.21 8.82
C SER A 124 -2.50 -10.61 9.19
N SER A 125 -1.54 -10.43 8.29
CA SER A 125 -0.14 -10.79 8.53
C SER A 125 0.59 -9.84 9.48
N ARG A 126 0.06 -8.64 9.72
CA ARG A 126 0.70 -7.62 10.55
C ARG A 126 -0.05 -7.33 11.86
N GLY A 127 -1.08 -8.09 12.17
CA GLY A 127 -1.85 -7.89 13.41
C GLY A 127 -2.85 -6.75 13.31
N TYR A 128 -3.33 -6.47 12.11
CA TYR A 128 -4.37 -5.46 11.85
C TYR A 128 -5.59 -6.12 11.25
N MET A 129 -6.73 -5.48 11.39
CA MET A 129 -7.95 -5.88 10.71
C MET A 129 -8.53 -4.70 9.95
N LEU A 130 -9.18 -5.00 8.84
CA LEU A 130 -9.93 -4.00 8.09
C LEU A 130 -11.20 -3.69 8.86
N LYS A 131 -11.26 -2.48 9.45
CA LYS A 131 -12.42 -2.02 10.19
C LYS A 131 -13.48 -1.47 9.27
N ASP A 132 -13.06 -0.71 8.26
CA ASP A 132 -13.97 -0.02 7.37
C ASP A 132 -13.36 0.12 5.99
N LYS A 133 -14.24 0.13 5.00
CA LYS A 133 -13.89 0.35 3.60
C LYS A 133 -14.97 1.24 3.00
N ASP A 134 -14.56 2.39 2.51
CA ASP A 134 -15.46 3.30 1.81
C ASP A 134 -15.12 3.29 0.32
N ASP A 135 -16.07 2.80 -0.48
CA ASP A 135 -15.93 2.70 -1.92
C ASP A 135 -16.88 3.73 -2.56
N ALA A 136 -16.55 5.00 -2.42
CA ALA A 136 -17.38 6.09 -2.88
C ALA A 136 -16.68 6.91 -3.97
N GLY A 137 -17.35 7.07 -5.10
CA GLY A 137 -16.89 7.96 -6.16
C GLY A 137 -15.61 7.48 -6.82
N TRP A 138 -14.60 8.35 -6.83
CA TRP A 138 -13.35 8.15 -7.55
C TRP A 138 -12.23 7.53 -6.70
N LYS A 139 -12.50 7.24 -5.45
CA LYS A 139 -11.50 6.71 -4.51
C LYS A 139 -12.07 5.58 -3.66
N VAL A 140 -11.17 4.74 -3.16
CA VAL A 140 -11.46 3.74 -2.14
C VAL A 140 -10.64 4.07 -0.92
N SER A 141 -11.27 4.14 0.24
CA SER A 141 -10.61 4.39 1.51
C SER A 141 -10.68 3.16 2.40
N TYR A 142 -9.60 2.90 3.11
CA TYR A 142 -9.48 1.76 4.01
C TYR A 142 -9.07 2.24 5.39
N THR A 143 -9.70 1.69 6.42
CA THR A 143 -9.30 1.91 7.82
C THR A 143 -8.85 0.59 8.40
N LEU A 144 -7.59 0.50 8.78
CA LEU A 144 -7.00 -0.66 9.42
C LEU A 144 -6.83 -0.37 10.91
N VAL A 145 -7.23 -1.31 11.75
CA VAL A 145 -7.16 -1.19 13.21
C VAL A 145 -6.32 -2.33 13.75
N LYS A 146 -5.44 -1.99 14.69
CA LYS A 146 -4.62 -2.98 15.38
C LYS A 146 -5.51 -3.92 16.20
N ILE A 147 -5.27 -5.20 16.06
CA ILE A 147 -5.99 -6.24 16.81
C ILE A 147 -5.50 -6.32 18.25
#